data_24f617e686a804124ca573abc95d7380
#
_entry.id   24f617e686a804124ca573abc95d7380
#
_cell.length_a   1.000
_cell.length_b   1.000
_cell.length_c   1.000
_cell.angle_alpha   90.00
_cell.angle_beta   90.00
_cell.angle_gamma   90.00
#
_symmetry.space_group_name_H-M   'P 1'
#
loop_
_entity.id
_entity.type
_entity.pdbx_description
1 polymer ?
#
loop_
_entity_poly.entity_id
_entity_poly.type
_entity_poly.pdbx_seq_one_letter_code
_entity_poly.pdbx_strand_id
1 'polypeptide(L)' 'MRALYAQAIYRDEGATLDDLREAVTALEDAGRIARRVFGGTHPLTVDIERDLQVARAALRAREDTQP' A
#
# COMPACT_ATOMS: atom_id res chain seq x y z
N MET A 1 8.53 4.62 19.82
CA MET A 1 7.55 5.67 19.62
C MET A 1 7.04 5.76 18.23
N ARG A 2 7.92 5.78 17.26
CA ARG A 2 7.47 5.87 15.89
C ARG A 2 6.71 4.66 15.45
N ALA A 3 7.10 3.51 15.96
CA ALA A 3 6.42 2.28 15.61
C ALA A 3 4.99 2.29 16.09
N LEU A 4 4.76 2.84 17.27
CA LEU A 4 3.41 2.96 17.79
C LEU A 4 2.56 3.89 16.95
N TYR A 5 3.15 4.98 16.53
CA TYR A 5 2.44 5.93 15.70
C TYR A 5 2.07 5.30 14.36
N ALA A 6 3.00 4.60 13.75
CA ALA A 6 2.74 3.96 12.48
C ALA A 6 1.66 2.89 12.61
N GLN A 7 1.66 2.15 13.71
CA GLN A 7 0.63 1.15 13.94
C GLN A 7 -0.74 1.77 14.06
N ALA A 8 -0.83 2.90 14.71
CA ALA A 8 -2.10 3.59 14.85
C ALA A 8 -2.65 3.98 13.48
N ILE A 9 -1.79 4.43 12.59
CA ILE A 9 -2.22 4.81 11.26
C ILE A 9 -2.75 3.61 10.49
N TYR A 10 -2.08 2.48 10.60
CA TYR A 10 -2.48 1.30 9.84
C TYR A 10 -3.70 0.61 10.38
N ARG A 11 -3.84 0.61 11.71
CA ARG A 11 -4.82 -0.25 12.33
C ARG A 11 -6.11 0.44 12.62
N ASP A 12 -6.12 1.73 12.49
CA ASP A 12 -7.18 2.47 13.08
C ASP A 12 -7.86 3.39 12.16
N GLU A 13 -8.78 4.05 12.72
CA GLU A 13 -9.52 5.05 12.06
C GLU A 13 -8.66 6.25 11.67
N GLY A 14 -7.42 6.27 12.09
CA GLY A 14 -6.50 7.27 11.63
C GLY A 14 -6.19 7.18 10.16
N ALA A 15 -6.35 5.98 9.57
CA ALA A 15 -6.11 5.82 8.14
C ALA A 15 -7.39 6.14 7.38
N THR A 16 -7.36 7.19 6.62
CA THR A 16 -8.51 7.60 5.80
C THR A 16 -8.43 6.96 4.43
N LEU A 17 -9.50 7.12 3.66
CA LEU A 17 -9.49 6.67 2.26
C LEU A 17 -8.39 7.37 1.48
N ASP A 18 -8.18 8.65 1.75
CA ASP A 18 -7.11 9.38 1.07
C ASP A 18 -5.75 8.80 1.39
N ASP A 19 -5.53 8.42 2.66
CA ASP A 19 -4.27 7.80 3.04
C ASP A 19 -4.05 6.50 2.31
N LEU A 20 -5.10 5.69 2.18
CA LEU A 20 -5.00 4.43 1.48
C LEU A 20 -4.75 4.63 -0.01
N ARG A 21 -5.39 5.62 -0.60
CA ARG A 21 -5.16 5.93 -2.01
C ARG A 21 -3.74 6.39 -2.25
N GLU A 22 -3.21 7.19 -1.35
CA GLU A 22 -1.82 7.62 -1.46
C GLU A 22 -0.88 6.44 -1.37
N ALA A 23 -1.16 5.52 -0.46
CA ALA A 23 -0.32 4.33 -0.32
C ALA A 23 -0.34 3.49 -1.60
N VAL A 24 -1.52 3.32 -2.18
CA VAL A 24 -1.65 2.58 -3.43
C VAL A 24 -0.86 3.26 -4.53
N THR A 25 -0.99 4.58 -4.65
CA THR A 25 -0.29 5.31 -5.69
C THR A 25 1.23 5.20 -5.51
N ALA A 26 1.71 5.33 -4.28
CA ALA A 26 3.13 5.23 -4.01
C ALA A 26 3.65 3.84 -4.34
N LEU A 27 2.90 2.81 -4.00
CA LEU A 27 3.30 1.44 -4.31
C LEU A 27 3.26 1.16 -5.80
N GLU A 28 2.31 1.74 -6.51
CA GLU A 28 2.25 1.61 -7.96
C GLU A 28 3.49 2.20 -8.61
N ASP A 29 3.87 3.38 -8.16
CA ASP A 29 5.07 4.02 -8.69
C ASP A 29 6.31 3.23 -8.35
N ALA A 30 6.42 2.80 -7.10
CA ALA A 30 7.57 2.03 -6.66
C ALA A 30 7.67 0.71 -7.43
N GLY A 31 6.54 0.07 -7.67
CA GLY A 31 6.52 -1.17 -8.42
C GLY A 31 6.97 -0.98 -9.86
N ARG A 32 6.52 0.13 -10.47
CA ARG A 32 6.91 0.42 -11.83
C ARG A 32 8.40 0.65 -11.95
N ILE A 33 8.96 1.39 -11.01
CA ILE A 33 10.38 1.67 -10.99
C ILE A 33 11.18 0.39 -10.72
N ALA A 34 10.73 -0.41 -9.76
CA ALA A 34 11.40 -1.65 -9.41
C ALA A 34 11.42 -2.62 -10.60
N ARG A 35 10.29 -2.70 -11.31
CA ARG A 35 10.21 -3.58 -12.46
C ARG A 35 11.17 -3.13 -13.56
N ARG A 36 11.32 -1.83 -13.74
CA ARG A 36 12.21 -1.29 -14.74
C ARG A 36 13.67 -1.52 -14.37
N VAL A 37 14.00 -1.34 -13.10
CA VAL A 37 15.39 -1.40 -12.64
C VAL A 37 15.83 -2.84 -12.39
N PHE A 38 15.00 -3.62 -11.74
CA PHE A 38 15.35 -4.97 -11.28
C PHE A 38 14.72 -6.07 -12.11
N GLY A 39 13.65 -5.77 -12.81
CA GLY A 39 12.91 -6.80 -13.54
C GLY A 39 11.75 -7.32 -12.71
N GLY A 40 10.79 -7.94 -13.41
CA GLY A 40 9.54 -8.36 -12.78
C GLY A 40 9.67 -9.54 -11.83
N THR A 41 10.76 -10.30 -11.93
CA THR A 41 10.94 -11.48 -11.09
C THR A 41 11.86 -11.23 -9.90
N HIS A 42 12.41 -10.02 -9.79
CA HIS A 42 13.30 -9.71 -8.67
C HIS A 42 12.49 -9.72 -7.36
N PRO A 43 13.09 -10.23 -6.26
CA PRO A 43 12.36 -10.31 -4.99
C PRO A 43 11.80 -8.98 -4.52
N LEU A 44 12.54 -7.89 -4.71
CA LEU A 44 12.06 -6.57 -4.33
C LEU A 44 10.82 -6.19 -5.12
N THR A 45 10.82 -6.46 -6.42
CA THR A 45 9.67 -6.16 -7.26
C THR A 45 8.47 -6.98 -6.81
N VAL A 46 8.70 -8.26 -6.54
CA VAL A 46 7.61 -9.14 -6.12
C VAL A 46 7.03 -8.66 -4.79
N ASP A 47 7.89 -8.26 -3.86
CA ASP A 47 7.42 -7.78 -2.56
C ASP A 47 6.60 -6.51 -2.70
N ILE A 48 7.06 -5.58 -3.51
CA ILE A 48 6.34 -4.33 -3.72
C ILE A 48 4.99 -4.60 -4.35
N GLU A 49 4.94 -5.49 -5.33
CA GLU A 49 3.68 -5.80 -5.99
C GLU A 49 2.71 -6.52 -5.06
N ARG A 50 3.25 -7.34 -4.17
CA ARG A 50 2.40 -7.99 -3.17
C ARG A 50 1.83 -6.97 -2.20
N ASP A 51 2.65 -6.04 -1.75
CA ASP A 51 2.18 -4.97 -0.88
C ASP A 51 1.13 -4.12 -1.57
N LEU A 52 1.31 -3.88 -2.85
CA LEU A 52 0.33 -3.13 -3.64
C LEU A 52 -1.02 -3.83 -3.65
N GLN A 53 -1.02 -5.16 -3.82
CA GLN A 53 -2.26 -5.90 -3.81
C GLN A 53 -2.95 -5.83 -2.46
N VAL A 54 -2.18 -5.91 -1.39
CA VAL A 54 -2.75 -5.78 -0.05
C VAL A 54 -3.34 -4.39 0.14
N ALA A 55 -2.64 -3.37 -0.30
CA ALA A 55 -3.14 -2.00 -0.17
C ALA A 55 -4.40 -1.79 -0.98
N ARG A 56 -4.45 -2.34 -2.18
CA ARG A 56 -5.66 -2.24 -3.00
C ARG A 56 -6.84 -2.95 -2.38
N ALA A 57 -6.59 -4.11 -1.79
CA ALA A 57 -7.65 -4.85 -1.12
C ALA A 57 -8.18 -4.08 0.07
N ALA A 58 -7.27 -3.47 0.83
CA ALA A 58 -7.68 -2.66 1.98
C ALA A 58 -8.50 -1.46 1.55
N LEU A 59 -8.08 -0.80 0.47
CA LEU A 59 -8.81 0.34 -0.05
C LEU A 59 -10.20 -0.07 -0.51
N ARG A 60 -10.30 -1.16 -1.23
CA ARG A 60 -11.58 -1.65 -1.71
C ARG A 60 -12.51 -2.00 -0.57
N ALA A 61 -11.97 -2.64 0.46
CA ALA A 61 -12.79 -2.99 1.62
C ALA A 61 -13.33 -1.76 2.31
N ARG A 62 -12.51 -0.71 2.40
CA ARG A 62 -12.97 0.54 3.02
C ARG A 62 -14.05 1.20 2.17
N GLU A 63 -13.87 1.18 0.87
CA GLU A 63 -14.87 1.79 -0.02
C GLU A 63 -16.19 1.03 0.04
N ASP A 64 -16.11 -0.29 0.14
CA ASP A 64 -17.33 -1.11 0.19
C ASP A 64 -18.11 -0.90 1.47
N THR A 65 -17.42 -0.61 2.57
CA THR A 65 -18.09 -0.47 3.86
C THR A 65 -18.59 0.93 4.12
N GLN A 66 -18.26 1.88 3.28
CA GLN A 66 -18.74 3.24 3.48
C GLN A 66 -20.06 3.44 2.80
N PRO A 67 -20.98 4.14 3.49
CA PRO A 67 -22.29 4.38 2.92
C PRO A 67 -22.25 5.31 1.72
#